data_4dfc26503cba57ef16c29ec337f0907b
#
_entry.id   4dfc26503cba57ef16c29ec337f0907b
#
_cell.length_a   1.000
_cell.length_b   1.000
_cell.length_c   1.000
_cell.angle_alpha   90.00
_cell.angle_beta   90.00
_cell.angle_gamma   90.00
#
_symmetry.space_group_name_H-M   'P 1'
#
loop_
_entity.id
_entity.type
_entity.pdbx_description
1 polymer ?
#
loop_
_entity_poly.entity_id
_entity_poly.type
_entity_poly.pdbx_seq_one_letter_code
_entity_poly.pdbx_strand_id
1 'polypeptide(L)'
;MKNKFVLTLVWLLTTTAALGQNLIPLPNRADKRDRGFLLTRHTEIVSPDFPELADYLNDHLERLTGYRLPVTEHLRGVRQIVISQKSELPSEGYTLDVTIPQIRIEGRDYAGAFYALQTLFQLLPASVYDTATPGRAETVEIPGYLIEDSPRFPYRGVMLDVSRTYFDKETVIAYIDWMARHKLNRLHWHLTDDNGWRIEIKKYPELTSKGAWRGPGEALPPSYGSGERRYGGYFTQDDVREIVRFAASRAVEIIPEIDLPGHSQTLTSVYPETFCLKTGEDYPPEEMRNVLCAGREENFAMLRDILTELTSLFPSKYVHIGGDEVSTKYWSNCPRCKALMQTE
;
A
#
# COMPACT_ATOMS: atom_id res chain seq x y z
N MET A 1 -9.51 -75.07 25.28
CA MET A 1 -8.60 -73.94 25.35
C MET A 1 -8.45 -73.40 23.95
N LYS A 2 -9.08 -72.24 23.65
CA LYS A 2 -9.09 -71.63 22.32
C LYS A 2 -8.25 -70.34 22.38
N ASN A 3 -7.07 -70.37 21.78
CA ASN A 3 -6.23 -69.18 21.61
C ASN A 3 -6.85 -68.27 20.58
N LYS A 4 -7.24 -67.11 20.99
CA LYS A 4 -7.61 -65.99 20.10
C LYS A 4 -6.35 -65.17 19.78
N PHE A 5 -5.85 -65.29 18.57
CA PHE A 5 -4.89 -64.35 18.02
C PHE A 5 -5.60 -63.02 17.72
N VAL A 6 -5.24 -61.98 18.45
CA VAL A 6 -5.65 -60.61 18.15
C VAL A 6 -4.62 -60.02 17.19
N LEU A 7 -4.95 -59.91 15.94
CA LEU A 7 -4.16 -59.17 14.94
C LEU A 7 -4.39 -57.69 15.17
N THR A 8 -3.42 -57.05 15.81
CA THR A 8 -3.41 -55.57 15.91
C THR A 8 -2.85 -55.00 14.61
N LEU A 9 -3.72 -54.51 13.75
CA LEU A 9 -3.37 -53.79 12.52
C LEU A 9 -2.88 -52.41 12.93
N VAL A 10 -1.57 -52.23 12.97
CA VAL A 10 -0.96 -50.90 13.15
C VAL A 10 -1.06 -50.18 11.82
N TRP A 11 -2.02 -49.26 11.72
CA TRP A 11 -2.07 -48.28 10.65
C TRP A 11 -0.89 -47.34 10.88
N LEU A 12 0.20 -47.49 10.14
CA LEU A 12 1.22 -46.46 9.95
C LEU A 12 0.55 -45.35 9.15
N LEU A 13 -0.01 -44.37 9.84
CA LEU A 13 -0.27 -43.05 9.28
C LEU A 13 1.10 -42.42 8.97
N THR A 14 1.58 -42.68 7.75
CA THR A 14 2.57 -41.76 7.15
C THR A 14 1.87 -40.45 6.95
N THR A 15 1.90 -39.61 7.97
CA THR A 15 1.75 -38.17 7.77
C THR A 15 2.94 -37.78 6.91
N THR A 16 2.76 -37.75 5.60
CA THR A 16 3.54 -36.87 4.76
C THR A 16 3.26 -35.48 5.32
N ALA A 17 4.14 -35.03 6.22
CA ALA A 17 4.26 -33.62 6.50
C ALA A 17 4.48 -33.01 5.11
N ALA A 18 3.42 -32.49 4.50
CA ALA A 18 3.56 -31.48 3.49
C ALA A 18 4.40 -30.42 4.20
N LEU A 19 5.69 -30.41 3.91
CA LEU A 19 6.57 -29.28 4.24
C LEU A 19 5.92 -28.12 3.50
N GLY A 20 5.01 -27.44 4.22
CA GLY A 20 4.26 -26.33 3.71
C GLY A 20 5.30 -25.34 3.22
N GLN A 21 5.14 -24.97 1.96
CA GLN A 21 5.94 -23.89 1.43
C GLN A 21 5.61 -22.67 2.30
N ASN A 22 6.65 -22.11 2.93
CA ASN A 22 6.51 -20.90 3.77
C ASN A 22 6.35 -19.64 2.89
N LEU A 23 5.58 -19.74 1.79
CA LEU A 23 5.30 -18.63 0.89
C LEU A 23 4.00 -17.93 1.29
N ILE A 24 4.06 -16.62 1.43
CA ILE A 24 2.93 -15.78 1.83
C ILE A 24 2.79 -14.61 0.82
N PRO A 25 1.62 -14.49 0.18
CA PRO A 25 0.49 -15.42 0.12
C PRO A 25 0.86 -16.75 -0.52
N LEU A 26 0.11 -17.80 -0.18
CA LEU A 26 0.29 -19.12 -0.81
C LEU A 26 -0.05 -19.03 -2.31
N PRO A 27 0.88 -19.43 -3.22
CA PRO A 27 0.61 -19.40 -4.65
C PRO A 27 -0.40 -20.45 -5.07
N ASN A 28 -1.04 -20.26 -6.23
CA ASN A 28 -2.02 -21.20 -6.78
C ASN A 28 -1.41 -22.58 -7.04
N ARG A 29 -0.15 -22.63 -7.48
CA ARG A 29 0.61 -23.85 -7.71
C ARG A 29 2.07 -23.64 -7.38
N ALA A 30 2.70 -24.63 -6.74
CA ALA A 30 4.13 -24.61 -6.48
C ALA A 30 4.67 -26.04 -6.41
N ASP A 31 5.33 -26.45 -7.48
CA ASP A 31 5.92 -27.77 -7.64
C ASP A 31 7.42 -27.71 -7.33
N LYS A 32 7.87 -28.47 -6.34
CA LYS A 32 9.29 -28.56 -6.01
C LYS A 32 10.06 -29.28 -7.12
N ARG A 33 11.25 -28.76 -7.46
CA ARG A 33 12.20 -29.36 -8.38
C ARG A 33 13.32 -30.08 -7.60
N ASP A 34 13.94 -31.06 -8.21
CA ASP A 34 15.02 -31.83 -7.56
C ASP A 34 16.28 -30.98 -7.30
N ARG A 35 16.52 -30.00 -8.17
CA ARG A 35 17.69 -29.13 -8.10
C ARG A 35 17.29 -27.66 -8.24
N GLY A 36 17.98 -26.81 -7.48
CA GLY A 36 17.80 -25.37 -7.48
C GLY A 36 18.82 -24.61 -8.29
N PHE A 37 18.90 -23.32 -8.08
CA PHE A 37 19.79 -22.40 -8.76
C PHE A 37 20.87 -21.91 -7.80
N LEU A 38 22.12 -21.87 -8.27
CA LEU A 38 23.24 -21.31 -7.52
C LEU A 38 23.47 -19.85 -7.97
N LEU A 39 23.04 -18.91 -7.15
CA LEU A 39 23.30 -17.49 -7.34
C LEU A 39 24.74 -17.17 -6.96
N THR A 40 25.45 -16.50 -7.85
CA THR A 40 26.83 -16.04 -7.65
C THR A 40 27.00 -14.64 -8.22
N ARG A 41 28.11 -13.94 -7.93
CA ARG A 41 28.42 -12.64 -8.54
C ARG A 41 28.55 -12.65 -10.08
N HIS A 42 28.64 -13.83 -10.68
CA HIS A 42 28.71 -14.03 -12.12
C HIS A 42 27.35 -14.38 -12.75
N THR A 43 26.31 -14.41 -11.96
CA THR A 43 24.93 -14.50 -12.45
C THR A 43 24.58 -13.19 -13.14
N GLU A 44 23.94 -13.27 -14.31
CA GLU A 44 23.52 -12.11 -15.09
C GLU A 44 22.00 -11.92 -14.99
N ILE A 45 21.54 -10.67 -15.08
CA ILE A 45 20.11 -10.35 -15.19
C ILE A 45 19.81 -9.98 -16.64
N VAL A 46 18.72 -10.54 -17.18
CA VAL A 46 18.15 -10.19 -18.49
C VAL A 46 16.70 -9.76 -18.26
N SER A 47 16.37 -8.51 -18.51
CA SER A 47 15.03 -7.96 -18.27
C SER A 47 14.62 -7.00 -19.38
N PRO A 48 14.36 -7.50 -20.62
CA PRO A 48 14.10 -6.65 -21.76
C PRO A 48 12.76 -5.91 -21.67
N ASP A 49 11.75 -6.55 -21.08
CA ASP A 49 10.38 -6.02 -21.02
C ASP A 49 10.12 -5.16 -19.77
N PHE A 50 10.93 -5.35 -18.72
CA PHE A 50 10.78 -4.66 -17.42
C PHE A 50 12.15 -4.25 -16.86
N PRO A 51 12.88 -3.33 -17.51
CA PRO A 51 14.26 -2.98 -17.12
C PRO A 51 14.36 -2.48 -15.68
N GLU A 52 13.33 -1.80 -15.16
CA GLU A 52 13.30 -1.29 -13.80
C GLU A 52 13.32 -2.42 -12.75
N LEU A 53 12.83 -3.62 -13.11
CA LEU A 53 12.87 -4.78 -12.21
C LEU A 53 14.28 -5.36 -12.05
N ALA A 54 15.18 -5.14 -13.02
CA ALA A 54 16.58 -5.51 -12.88
C ALA A 54 17.27 -4.68 -11.78
N ASP A 55 17.00 -3.39 -11.73
CA ASP A 55 17.51 -2.51 -10.67
C ASP A 55 16.91 -2.87 -9.31
N TYR A 56 15.59 -3.07 -9.25
CA TYR A 56 14.91 -3.49 -8.02
C TYR A 56 15.46 -4.81 -7.46
N LEU A 57 15.67 -5.81 -8.33
CA LEU A 57 16.29 -7.09 -7.96
C LEU A 57 17.71 -6.88 -7.45
N ASN A 58 18.52 -6.07 -8.15
CA ASN A 58 19.88 -5.75 -7.77
C ASN A 58 19.95 -5.03 -6.43
N ASP A 59 19.10 -4.05 -6.18
CA ASP A 59 19.06 -3.31 -4.92
C ASP A 59 18.71 -4.24 -3.74
N HIS A 60 17.84 -5.23 -3.98
CA HIS A 60 17.52 -6.23 -2.97
C HIS A 60 18.69 -7.18 -2.71
N LEU A 61 19.27 -7.74 -3.75
CA LEU A 61 20.37 -8.71 -3.65
C LEU A 61 21.65 -8.07 -3.09
N GLU A 62 21.99 -6.85 -3.49
CA GLU A 62 23.17 -6.14 -2.99
C GLU A 62 23.13 -5.97 -1.47
N ARG A 63 21.98 -5.66 -0.90
CA ARG A 63 21.81 -5.57 0.57
C ARG A 63 22.08 -6.89 1.28
N LEU A 64 21.81 -8.02 0.62
CA LEU A 64 21.95 -9.36 1.19
C LEU A 64 23.34 -9.96 0.93
N THR A 65 23.87 -9.80 -0.29
CA THR A 65 25.09 -10.47 -0.75
C THR A 65 26.31 -9.56 -0.79
N GLY A 66 26.08 -8.23 -0.88
CA GLY A 66 27.15 -7.23 -0.99
C GLY A 66 27.68 -7.02 -2.39
N TYR A 67 27.04 -7.59 -3.41
CA TYR A 67 27.41 -7.38 -4.82
C TYR A 67 26.17 -7.20 -5.69
N ARG A 68 26.35 -6.45 -6.77
CA ARG A 68 25.34 -6.32 -7.84
C ARG A 68 25.64 -7.33 -8.94
N LEU A 69 24.59 -7.79 -9.59
CA LEU A 69 24.67 -8.68 -10.75
C LEU A 69 24.78 -7.86 -12.03
N PRO A 70 25.61 -8.30 -13.00
CA PRO A 70 25.65 -7.68 -14.32
C PRO A 70 24.27 -7.76 -15.00
N VAL A 71 23.82 -6.66 -15.60
CA VAL A 71 22.64 -6.62 -16.46
C VAL A 71 23.08 -6.70 -17.91
N THR A 72 22.46 -7.58 -18.70
CA THR A 72 22.80 -7.81 -20.10
C THR A 72 21.54 -8.01 -20.95
N GLU A 73 21.63 -7.69 -22.24
CA GLU A 73 20.59 -7.98 -23.22
C GLU A 73 20.72 -9.38 -23.84
N HIS A 74 21.85 -10.06 -23.61
CA HIS A 74 22.17 -11.33 -24.25
C HIS A 74 21.63 -12.52 -23.49
N LEU A 75 20.62 -13.19 -24.06
CA LEU A 75 20.08 -14.43 -23.53
C LEU A 75 21.02 -15.61 -23.83
N ARG A 76 21.65 -16.15 -22.79
CA ARG A 76 22.59 -17.30 -22.89
C ARG A 76 22.00 -18.60 -22.38
N GLY A 77 20.91 -18.53 -21.60
CA GLY A 77 20.20 -19.68 -21.04
C GLY A 77 20.92 -20.40 -19.90
N VAL A 78 22.03 -19.85 -19.41
CA VAL A 78 22.80 -20.40 -18.29
C VAL A 78 23.29 -19.29 -17.37
N ARG A 79 23.20 -19.54 -16.06
CA ARG A 79 23.59 -18.58 -15.01
C ARG A 79 22.93 -17.21 -15.16
N GLN A 80 21.64 -17.19 -15.53
CA GLN A 80 20.89 -15.98 -15.74
C GLN A 80 19.59 -15.98 -14.93
N ILE A 81 19.17 -14.79 -14.53
CA ILE A 81 17.80 -14.51 -14.07
C ILE A 81 17.15 -13.72 -15.21
N VAL A 82 16.18 -14.34 -15.85
CA VAL A 82 15.47 -13.78 -17.00
C VAL A 82 14.09 -13.32 -16.55
N ILE A 83 13.77 -12.04 -16.80
CA ILE A 83 12.48 -11.43 -16.48
C ILE A 83 11.86 -10.97 -17.81
N SER A 84 10.72 -11.53 -18.17
CA SER A 84 10.07 -11.27 -19.46
C SER A 84 8.55 -11.17 -19.33
N GLN A 85 7.92 -10.60 -20.35
CA GLN A 85 6.46 -10.55 -20.45
C GLN A 85 5.90 -11.83 -21.09
N LYS A 86 4.73 -12.26 -20.58
CA LYS A 86 3.95 -13.36 -21.14
C LYS A 86 2.47 -13.01 -21.13
N SER A 87 1.99 -12.55 -22.28
CA SER A 87 0.67 -11.93 -22.43
C SER A 87 -0.52 -12.90 -22.26
N GLU A 88 -0.31 -14.20 -22.28
CA GLU A 88 -1.34 -15.23 -22.11
C GLU A 88 -1.71 -15.48 -20.63
N LEU A 89 -0.89 -14.99 -19.68
CA LEU A 89 -1.17 -15.13 -18.27
C LEU A 89 -2.36 -14.25 -17.84
N PRO A 90 -3.04 -14.58 -16.74
CA PRO A 90 -4.04 -13.70 -16.13
C PRO A 90 -3.43 -12.35 -15.71
N SER A 91 -4.26 -11.30 -15.58
CA SER A 91 -3.79 -10.01 -15.05
C SER A 91 -3.07 -10.17 -13.71
N GLU A 92 -1.95 -9.49 -13.53
CA GLU A 92 -1.05 -9.59 -12.37
C GLU A 92 -0.51 -11.02 -12.13
N GLY A 93 -0.74 -11.95 -13.08
CA GLY A 93 -0.26 -13.32 -12.99
C GLY A 93 1.19 -13.47 -13.39
N TYR A 94 1.84 -14.54 -12.90
CA TYR A 94 3.21 -14.85 -13.21
C TYR A 94 3.52 -16.35 -13.19
N THR A 95 4.62 -16.72 -13.84
CA THR A 95 5.33 -17.98 -13.62
C THR A 95 6.74 -17.68 -13.12
N LEU A 96 7.21 -18.50 -12.18
CA LEU A 96 8.57 -18.48 -11.67
C LEU A 96 9.12 -19.91 -11.75
N ASP A 97 10.09 -20.15 -12.62
CA ASP A 97 10.76 -21.45 -12.78
C ASP A 97 12.23 -21.34 -12.35
N VAL A 98 12.54 -21.95 -11.22
CA VAL A 98 13.89 -21.98 -10.64
C VAL A 98 14.52 -23.33 -10.97
N THR A 99 15.52 -23.33 -11.84
CA THR A 99 16.22 -24.53 -12.29
C THR A 99 17.74 -24.32 -12.27
N ILE A 100 18.52 -25.39 -12.46
CA ILE A 100 20.00 -25.30 -12.47
C ILE A 100 20.54 -24.28 -13.47
N PRO A 101 20.10 -24.26 -14.76
CA PRO A 101 20.74 -23.38 -15.71
C PRO A 101 20.32 -21.93 -15.51
N GLN A 102 19.10 -21.67 -15.06
CA GLN A 102 18.57 -20.31 -14.97
C GLN A 102 17.34 -20.21 -14.06
N ILE A 103 17.06 -18.97 -13.62
CA ILE A 103 15.76 -18.60 -13.09
C ILE A 103 15.01 -17.87 -14.21
N ARG A 104 13.77 -18.31 -14.49
CA ARG A 104 12.89 -17.65 -15.45
C ARG A 104 11.67 -17.09 -14.73
N ILE A 105 11.44 -15.80 -14.91
CA ILE A 105 10.28 -15.06 -14.45
C ILE A 105 9.52 -14.60 -15.68
N GLU A 106 8.26 -14.99 -15.79
CA GLU A 106 7.37 -14.51 -16.83
C GLU A 106 6.16 -13.86 -16.16
N GLY A 107 5.97 -12.56 -16.35
CA GLY A 107 4.84 -11.80 -15.83
C GLY A 107 3.84 -11.42 -16.92
N ARG A 108 2.54 -11.43 -16.62
CA ARG A 108 1.54 -10.87 -17.54
C ARG A 108 1.82 -9.40 -17.86
N ASP A 109 2.18 -8.69 -16.82
CA ASP A 109 2.42 -7.26 -16.76
C ASP A 109 3.50 -6.96 -15.71
N TYR A 110 3.83 -5.69 -15.53
CA TYR A 110 4.80 -5.26 -14.52
C TYR A 110 4.49 -5.82 -13.12
N ALA A 111 3.21 -5.76 -12.71
CA ALA A 111 2.80 -6.23 -11.38
C ALA A 111 3.02 -7.74 -11.22
N GLY A 112 2.68 -8.54 -12.23
CA GLY A 112 2.93 -9.99 -12.22
C GLY A 112 4.42 -10.32 -12.09
N ALA A 113 5.28 -9.67 -12.88
CA ALA A 113 6.73 -9.87 -12.81
C ALA A 113 7.30 -9.39 -11.46
N PHE A 114 6.81 -8.28 -10.92
CA PHE A 114 7.16 -7.77 -9.59
C PHE A 114 6.77 -8.76 -8.47
N TYR A 115 5.56 -9.36 -8.54
CA TYR A 115 5.12 -10.34 -7.54
C TYR A 115 5.90 -11.65 -7.63
N ALA A 116 6.37 -12.03 -8.81
CA ALA A 116 7.29 -13.15 -8.95
C ALA A 116 8.63 -12.89 -8.22
N LEU A 117 9.14 -11.67 -8.27
CA LEU A 117 10.33 -11.28 -7.49
C LEU A 117 10.07 -11.37 -5.98
N GLN A 118 8.89 -10.94 -5.50
CA GLN A 118 8.54 -11.09 -4.07
C GLN A 118 8.53 -12.57 -3.65
N THR A 119 8.06 -13.46 -4.53
CA THR A 119 8.09 -14.90 -4.29
C THR A 119 9.52 -15.43 -4.35
N LEU A 120 10.34 -15.00 -5.30
CA LEU A 120 11.76 -15.37 -5.38
C LEU A 120 12.51 -14.97 -4.09
N PHE A 121 12.25 -13.78 -3.55
CA PHE A 121 12.87 -13.33 -2.30
C PHE A 121 12.51 -14.22 -1.11
N GLN A 122 11.29 -14.75 -1.07
CA GLN A 122 10.88 -15.69 -0.02
C GLN A 122 11.49 -17.09 -0.19
N LEU A 123 11.98 -17.44 -1.38
CA LEU A 123 12.72 -18.68 -1.62
C LEU A 123 14.19 -18.58 -1.20
N LEU A 124 14.72 -17.38 -0.96
CA LEU A 124 16.09 -17.22 -0.47
C LEU A 124 16.22 -17.83 0.92
N PRO A 125 17.34 -18.50 1.24
CA PRO A 125 17.56 -19.05 2.57
C PRO A 125 17.50 -17.98 3.66
N ALA A 126 16.91 -18.30 4.80
CA ALA A 126 16.82 -17.37 5.93
C ALA A 126 18.20 -16.83 6.39
N SER A 127 19.26 -17.61 6.18
CA SER A 127 20.62 -17.23 6.54
C SER A 127 21.14 -15.99 5.80
N VAL A 128 20.62 -15.68 4.60
CA VAL A 128 21.03 -14.46 3.88
C VAL A 128 20.41 -13.19 4.46
N TYR A 129 19.33 -13.34 5.25
CA TYR A 129 18.65 -12.25 5.96
C TYR A 129 19.20 -12.03 7.38
N ASP A 130 20.10 -12.90 7.85
CA ASP A 130 20.71 -12.75 9.17
C ASP A 130 21.75 -11.62 9.15
N THR A 131 21.38 -10.50 9.75
CA THR A 131 22.26 -9.32 9.86
C THR A 131 23.30 -9.44 10.99
N ALA A 132 23.18 -10.44 11.85
CA ALA A 132 24.10 -10.66 12.98
C ALA A 132 25.44 -11.28 12.55
N THR A 133 25.48 -11.93 11.39
CA THR A 133 26.70 -12.53 10.85
C THR A 133 27.25 -11.66 9.71
N PRO A 134 28.34 -10.92 9.92
CA PRO A 134 28.90 -10.04 8.90
C PRO A 134 29.76 -10.81 7.86
N GLY A 135 29.24 -11.88 7.33
CA GLY A 135 29.84 -12.62 6.23
C GLY A 135 28.84 -12.70 5.09
N ARG A 136 28.92 -11.76 4.14
CA ARG A 136 28.07 -11.78 2.96
C ARG A 136 28.31 -13.05 2.17
N ALA A 137 27.23 -13.81 1.93
CA ALA A 137 27.33 -15.07 1.21
C ALA A 137 27.82 -14.83 -0.23
N GLU A 138 29.00 -15.37 -0.58
CA GLU A 138 29.51 -15.30 -1.95
C GLU A 138 28.63 -16.08 -2.93
N THR A 139 27.93 -17.08 -2.43
CA THR A 139 26.99 -17.92 -3.18
C THR A 139 25.73 -18.14 -2.38
N VAL A 140 24.57 -18.14 -3.05
CA VAL A 140 23.27 -18.43 -2.45
C VAL A 140 22.59 -19.54 -3.22
N GLU A 141 22.30 -20.65 -2.56
CA GLU A 141 21.55 -21.75 -3.14
C GLU A 141 20.04 -21.45 -3.02
N ILE A 142 19.37 -21.29 -4.15
CA ILE A 142 17.93 -21.04 -4.23
C ILE A 142 17.24 -22.36 -4.58
N PRO A 143 16.30 -22.86 -3.76
CA PRO A 143 15.67 -24.15 -4.01
C PRO A 143 14.87 -24.13 -5.34
N GLY A 144 14.89 -25.27 -6.06
CA GLY A 144 14.19 -25.43 -7.31
C GLY A 144 12.68 -25.50 -7.11
N TYR A 145 11.94 -24.71 -7.88
CA TYR A 145 10.48 -24.68 -7.90
C TYR A 145 9.96 -24.26 -9.28
N LEU A 146 8.81 -24.80 -9.65
CA LEU A 146 7.92 -24.19 -10.63
C LEU A 146 6.70 -23.63 -9.89
N ILE A 147 6.53 -22.32 -9.94
CA ILE A 147 5.43 -21.61 -9.28
C ILE A 147 4.59 -20.93 -10.36
N GLU A 148 3.29 -21.14 -10.31
CA GLU A 148 2.30 -20.45 -11.13
C GLU A 148 1.31 -19.79 -10.20
N ASP A 149 1.15 -18.47 -10.35
CA ASP A 149 0.31 -17.69 -9.44
C ASP A 149 -0.38 -16.53 -10.16
N SER A 150 -1.54 -16.19 -9.66
CA SER A 150 -2.30 -15.01 -10.04
C SER A 150 -3.25 -14.63 -8.90
N PRO A 151 -3.54 -13.35 -8.68
CA PRO A 151 -4.38 -12.95 -7.58
C PRO A 151 -5.83 -13.43 -7.77
N ARG A 152 -6.39 -13.96 -6.68
CA ARG A 152 -7.81 -14.33 -6.64
C ARG A 152 -8.73 -13.10 -6.65
N PHE A 153 -8.28 -12.00 -6.03
CA PHE A 153 -9.03 -10.75 -5.94
C PHE A 153 -8.23 -9.62 -6.62
N PRO A 154 -8.85 -8.84 -7.51
CA PRO A 154 -8.18 -7.72 -8.17
C PRO A 154 -7.91 -6.53 -7.23
N TYR A 155 -8.67 -6.39 -6.15
CA TYR A 155 -8.48 -5.40 -5.11
C TYR A 155 -7.94 -6.06 -3.84
N ARG A 156 -6.73 -5.71 -3.43
CA ARG A 156 -6.07 -6.21 -2.22
C ARG A 156 -5.48 -5.00 -1.50
N GLY A 157 -6.33 -4.35 -0.72
CA GLY A 157 -6.02 -3.05 -0.12
C GLY A 157 -5.90 -3.07 1.38
N VAL A 158 -5.21 -2.07 1.87
CA VAL A 158 -5.21 -1.64 3.26
C VAL A 158 -5.44 -0.14 3.32
N MET A 159 -5.97 0.35 4.42
CA MET A 159 -6.14 1.77 4.69
C MET A 159 -5.06 2.24 5.68
N LEU A 160 -4.54 3.44 5.45
CA LEU A 160 -3.66 4.14 6.38
C LEU A 160 -4.28 5.51 6.72
N ASP A 161 -4.68 5.66 7.97
CA ASP A 161 -5.18 6.93 8.52
C ASP A 161 -4.00 7.76 9.03
N VAL A 162 -3.69 8.82 8.31
CA VAL A 162 -2.65 9.79 8.67
C VAL A 162 -3.24 11.06 9.31
N SER A 163 -4.56 11.18 9.35
CA SER A 163 -5.25 12.30 9.97
C SER A 163 -5.25 12.22 11.49
N ARG A 164 -5.77 11.12 12.04
CA ARG A 164 -5.81 10.93 13.50
C ARG A 164 -4.42 10.79 14.09
N THR A 165 -3.52 10.13 13.35
CA THR A 165 -2.10 10.06 13.71
C THR A 165 -1.25 10.38 12.49
N TYR A 166 -0.48 11.48 12.57
CA TYR A 166 0.42 11.86 11.50
C TYR A 166 1.62 10.91 11.45
N PHE A 167 1.88 10.36 10.27
CA PHE A 167 3.10 9.63 9.93
C PHE A 167 3.86 10.41 8.87
N ASP A 168 5.18 10.47 9.01
CA ASP A 168 6.05 11.12 8.04
C ASP A 168 6.12 10.35 6.69
N LYS A 169 6.70 10.98 5.69
CA LYS A 169 6.84 10.43 4.34
C LYS A 169 7.60 9.10 4.36
N GLU A 170 8.65 9.00 5.13
CA GLU A 170 9.50 7.83 5.26
C GLU A 170 8.71 6.63 5.80
N THR A 171 7.84 6.88 6.76
CA THR A 171 6.92 5.85 7.31
C THR A 171 5.91 5.37 6.27
N VAL A 172 5.31 6.30 5.50
CA VAL A 172 4.38 5.94 4.41
C VAL A 172 5.07 5.11 3.33
N ILE A 173 6.29 5.50 2.94
CA ILE A 173 7.12 4.75 1.98
C ILE A 173 7.43 3.34 2.50
N ALA A 174 7.83 3.21 3.77
CA ALA A 174 8.07 1.91 4.38
C ALA A 174 6.80 1.04 4.42
N TYR A 175 5.64 1.66 4.71
CA TYR A 175 4.35 0.97 4.71
C TYR A 175 3.99 0.42 3.33
N ILE A 176 4.21 1.19 2.27
CA ILE A 176 4.02 0.75 0.88
C ILE A 176 4.95 -0.42 0.53
N ASP A 177 6.22 -0.37 0.96
CA ASP A 177 7.16 -1.48 0.73
C ASP A 177 6.72 -2.77 1.44
N TRP A 178 6.17 -2.66 2.66
CA TRP A 178 5.56 -3.79 3.37
C TRP A 178 4.35 -4.35 2.62
N MET A 179 3.46 -3.49 2.12
CA MET A 179 2.32 -3.91 1.30
C MET A 179 2.77 -4.70 0.08
N ALA A 180 3.77 -4.19 -0.62
CA ALA A 180 4.32 -4.78 -1.83
C ALA A 180 4.87 -6.20 -1.58
N ARG A 181 5.57 -6.42 -0.47
CA ARG A 181 6.09 -7.75 -0.07
C ARG A 181 4.98 -8.79 0.11
N HIS A 182 3.78 -8.34 0.49
CA HIS A 182 2.58 -9.18 0.63
C HIS A 182 1.67 -9.17 -0.60
N LYS A 183 2.13 -8.60 -1.72
CA LYS A 183 1.39 -8.49 -3.00
C LYS A 183 0.06 -7.74 -2.85
N LEU A 184 -0.04 -6.83 -1.88
CA LEU A 184 -1.15 -5.88 -1.76
C LEU A 184 -0.96 -4.78 -2.80
N ASN A 185 -2.05 -4.36 -3.46
CA ASN A 185 -1.98 -3.49 -4.62
C ASN A 185 -2.78 -2.18 -4.51
N ARG A 186 -3.43 -1.93 -3.37
CA ARG A 186 -4.20 -0.71 -3.14
C ARG A 186 -3.92 -0.14 -1.76
N LEU A 187 -3.42 1.10 -1.72
CA LEU A 187 -3.34 1.90 -0.50
C LEU A 187 -4.51 2.89 -0.50
N HIS A 188 -5.45 2.70 0.39
CA HIS A 188 -6.45 3.70 0.72
C HIS A 188 -5.81 4.67 1.72
N TRP A 189 -5.54 5.89 1.26
CA TRP A 189 -4.82 6.90 2.04
C TRP A 189 -5.78 7.94 2.59
N HIS A 190 -6.12 7.79 3.87
CA HIS A 190 -7.07 8.67 4.57
C HIS A 190 -6.33 9.92 5.04
N LEU A 191 -6.47 11.00 4.24
CA LEU A 191 -5.65 12.20 4.33
C LEU A 191 -6.26 13.29 5.20
N THR A 192 -7.57 13.28 5.42
CA THR A 192 -8.28 14.34 6.13
C THR A 192 -9.36 13.79 7.03
N ASP A 193 -9.52 14.42 8.20
CA ASP A 193 -10.52 14.08 9.19
C ASP A 193 -10.63 15.23 10.22
N ASP A 194 -11.42 15.03 11.27
CA ASP A 194 -11.61 15.99 12.37
C ASP A 194 -10.30 16.44 13.04
N ASN A 195 -9.25 15.62 12.98
CA ASN A 195 -8.03 15.78 13.76
C ASN A 195 -6.82 16.26 12.96
N GLY A 196 -6.98 16.48 11.67
CA GLY A 196 -5.90 17.03 10.84
C GLY A 196 -6.14 16.92 9.35
N TRP A 197 -5.67 17.92 8.64
CA TRP A 197 -5.60 17.99 7.19
C TRP A 197 -4.17 17.73 6.74
N ARG A 198 -3.92 16.65 5.99
CA ARG A 198 -2.55 16.15 5.75
C ARG A 198 -2.02 16.35 4.34
N ILE A 199 -2.75 17.00 3.46
CA ILE A 199 -2.32 17.24 2.08
C ILE A 199 -2.33 18.72 1.72
N GLU A 200 -1.24 19.19 1.10
CA GLU A 200 -1.16 20.58 0.63
C GLU A 200 -2.15 20.85 -0.51
N ILE A 201 -2.99 21.87 -0.30
CA ILE A 201 -3.88 22.45 -1.32
C ILE A 201 -3.43 23.92 -1.50
N LYS A 202 -2.80 24.20 -2.63
CA LYS A 202 -2.18 25.51 -2.87
C LYS A 202 -3.19 26.67 -2.87
N LYS A 203 -4.40 26.39 -3.36
CA LYS A 203 -5.48 27.39 -3.37
C LYS A 203 -6.00 27.71 -1.96
N TYR A 204 -5.87 26.76 -1.03
CA TYR A 204 -6.32 26.90 0.37
C TYR A 204 -5.18 26.59 1.36
N PRO A 205 -4.14 27.41 1.42
CA PRO A 205 -2.91 27.12 2.18
C PRO A 205 -3.15 27.02 3.71
N GLU A 206 -4.22 27.61 4.21
CA GLU A 206 -4.55 27.51 5.63
C GLU A 206 -4.97 26.11 6.06
N LEU A 207 -5.44 25.25 5.13
CA LEU A 207 -5.74 23.85 5.43
C LEU A 207 -4.51 23.11 5.98
N THR A 208 -3.31 23.47 5.56
CA THR A 208 -2.07 22.87 6.08
C THR A 208 -1.36 23.75 7.09
N SER A 209 -1.33 25.08 6.91
CA SER A 209 -0.65 25.96 7.86
C SER A 209 -1.32 26.00 9.24
N LYS A 210 -2.64 25.80 9.30
CA LYS A 210 -3.46 25.74 10.52
C LYS A 210 -4.05 24.34 10.74
N GLY A 211 -4.74 23.79 9.74
CA GLY A 211 -5.50 22.53 9.84
C GLY A 211 -4.65 21.26 9.95
N ALA A 212 -3.34 21.32 9.65
CA ALA A 212 -2.45 20.21 9.89
C ALA A 212 -1.98 20.08 11.35
N TRP A 213 -2.35 21.02 12.20
CA TRP A 213 -1.81 21.12 13.54
C TRP A 213 -2.91 21.13 14.59
N ARG A 214 -2.67 20.40 15.68
CA ARG A 214 -3.54 20.38 16.86
C ARG A 214 -2.73 20.60 18.13
N GLY A 215 -3.37 21.14 19.15
CA GLY A 215 -2.74 21.43 20.42
C GLY A 215 -3.26 22.70 21.07
N PRO A 216 -2.74 23.09 22.23
CA PRO A 216 -3.13 24.34 22.90
C PRO A 216 -2.85 25.55 22.01
N GLY A 217 -3.88 26.35 21.70
CA GLY A 217 -3.79 27.55 20.87
C GLY A 217 -3.77 27.31 19.36
N GLU A 218 -3.85 26.06 18.91
CA GLU A 218 -4.04 25.71 17.50
C GLU A 218 -5.52 25.73 17.11
N ALA A 219 -5.80 25.69 15.81
CA ALA A 219 -7.17 25.62 15.28
C ALA A 219 -7.91 24.34 15.71
N LEU A 220 -7.15 23.26 15.96
CA LEU A 220 -7.69 22.00 16.42
C LEU A 220 -7.23 21.71 17.87
N PRO A 221 -8.16 21.27 18.75
CA PRO A 221 -7.82 20.94 20.12
C PRO A 221 -6.95 19.67 20.22
N PRO A 222 -6.24 19.47 21.37
CA PRO A 222 -5.52 18.23 21.62
C PRO A 222 -6.44 17.01 21.56
N SER A 223 -6.02 15.96 20.86
CA SER A 223 -6.78 14.70 20.74
C SER A 223 -5.84 13.52 20.46
N TYR A 224 -6.34 12.30 20.59
CA TYR A 224 -5.60 11.05 20.31
C TYR A 224 -4.20 10.99 20.96
N GLY A 225 -4.12 11.41 22.24
CA GLY A 225 -2.87 11.34 22.99
C GLY A 225 -1.78 12.33 22.58
N SER A 226 -2.08 13.36 21.76
CA SER A 226 -1.11 14.39 21.36
C SER A 226 -0.63 15.24 22.55
N GLY A 227 -1.33 15.20 23.69
CA GLY A 227 -0.96 15.92 24.89
C GLY A 227 -1.05 17.43 24.72
N GLU A 228 -0.26 18.15 25.53
CA GLU A 228 -0.23 19.64 25.54
C GLU A 228 0.80 20.22 24.55
N ARG A 229 1.30 19.44 23.61
CA ARG A 229 2.25 19.92 22.61
C ARG A 229 1.56 20.14 21.27
N ARG A 230 2.06 21.09 20.49
CA ARG A 230 1.72 21.18 19.08
C ARG A 230 2.10 19.90 18.38
N TYR A 231 1.12 19.24 17.75
CA TYR A 231 1.28 17.97 17.08
C TYR A 231 0.66 18.01 15.69
N GLY A 232 1.34 17.41 14.72
CA GLY A 232 0.85 17.29 13.37
C GLY A 232 1.94 17.32 12.33
N GLY A 233 1.55 17.57 11.11
CA GLY A 233 2.37 17.62 9.91
C GLY A 233 1.49 17.44 8.68
N TYR A 234 2.06 17.56 7.50
CA TYR A 234 1.36 17.36 6.24
C TYR A 234 2.35 16.98 5.14
N PHE A 235 1.82 16.50 4.04
CA PHE A 235 2.57 16.19 2.83
C PHE A 235 2.46 17.35 1.86
N THR A 236 3.59 17.86 1.39
CA THR A 236 3.63 18.78 0.26
C THR A 236 3.19 18.05 -1.01
N GLN A 237 2.78 18.78 -2.04
CA GLN A 237 2.46 18.15 -3.32
C GLN A 237 3.66 17.40 -3.93
N ASP A 238 4.89 17.85 -3.64
CA ASP A 238 6.09 17.14 -4.09
C ASP A 238 6.32 15.85 -3.31
N ASP A 239 6.07 15.81 -2.00
CA ASP A 239 6.06 14.58 -1.21
C ASP A 239 5.04 13.58 -1.74
N VAL A 240 3.82 14.05 -2.04
CA VAL A 240 2.77 13.21 -2.63
C VAL A 240 3.22 12.62 -3.97
N ARG A 241 3.80 13.41 -4.86
CA ARG A 241 4.32 12.91 -6.14
C ARG A 241 5.43 11.88 -5.97
N GLU A 242 6.30 12.07 -4.99
CA GLU A 242 7.36 11.10 -4.66
C GLU A 242 6.75 9.78 -4.15
N ILE A 243 5.83 9.84 -3.20
CA ILE A 243 5.12 8.67 -2.65
C ILE A 243 4.37 7.93 -3.75
N VAL A 244 3.65 8.63 -4.63
CA VAL A 244 2.90 8.04 -5.75
C VAL A 244 3.84 7.33 -6.74
N ARG A 245 4.98 7.95 -7.10
CA ARG A 245 5.96 7.29 -7.97
C ARG A 245 6.57 6.05 -7.31
N PHE A 246 6.89 6.15 -6.03
CA PHE A 246 7.39 5.00 -5.26
C PHE A 246 6.36 3.87 -5.23
N ALA A 247 5.11 4.16 -4.93
CA ALA A 247 4.02 3.18 -4.92
C ALA A 247 3.86 2.47 -6.26
N ALA A 248 3.90 3.23 -7.37
CA ALA A 248 3.83 2.68 -8.72
C ALA A 248 4.99 1.70 -9.00
N SER A 249 6.21 2.01 -8.55
CA SER A 249 7.37 1.11 -8.65
C SER A 249 7.26 -0.14 -7.77
N ARG A 250 6.27 -0.21 -6.91
CA ARG A 250 5.94 -1.36 -6.04
C ARG A 250 4.64 -2.06 -6.45
N ALA A 251 4.11 -1.74 -7.64
CA ALA A 251 2.82 -2.23 -8.13
C ALA A 251 1.65 -1.91 -7.16
N VAL A 252 1.73 -0.78 -6.46
CA VAL A 252 0.70 -0.28 -5.54
C VAL A 252 0.09 0.99 -6.13
N GLU A 253 -1.24 1.03 -6.25
CA GLU A 253 -2.01 2.21 -6.57
C GLU A 253 -2.53 2.88 -5.29
N ILE A 254 -2.41 4.20 -5.21
CA ILE A 254 -2.91 4.97 -4.05
C ILE A 254 -4.28 5.55 -4.41
N ILE A 255 -5.28 5.25 -3.57
CA ILE A 255 -6.60 5.85 -3.61
C ILE A 255 -6.66 6.89 -2.48
N PRO A 256 -6.61 8.20 -2.80
CA PRO A 256 -6.68 9.24 -1.78
C PRO A 256 -8.10 9.38 -1.25
N GLU A 257 -8.22 9.73 0.03
CA GLU A 257 -9.49 10.09 0.64
C GLU A 257 -9.45 11.51 1.20
N ILE A 258 -10.50 12.25 0.87
CA ILE A 258 -10.91 13.50 1.53
C ILE A 258 -12.28 13.25 2.12
N ASP A 259 -12.37 13.08 3.42
CA ASP A 259 -13.63 12.70 4.08
C ASP A 259 -14.59 13.87 4.15
N LEU A 260 -15.80 13.66 3.64
CA LEU A 260 -16.85 14.65 3.45
C LEU A 260 -18.24 13.96 3.48
N PRO A 261 -19.31 14.65 3.85
CA PRO A 261 -19.38 15.98 4.48
C PRO A 261 -19.26 15.93 6.00
N GLY A 262 -19.22 14.73 6.60
CA GLY A 262 -18.84 14.48 7.99
C GLY A 262 -17.34 14.61 8.17
N HIS A 263 -16.81 14.34 9.33
CA HIS A 263 -15.38 14.34 9.64
C HIS A 263 -14.62 15.58 9.10
N SER A 264 -15.33 16.71 9.03
CA SER A 264 -14.86 17.94 8.41
C SER A 264 -14.48 19.01 9.43
N GLN A 265 -14.27 18.67 10.72
CA GLN A 265 -13.94 19.64 11.76
C GLN A 265 -12.69 20.47 11.41
N THR A 266 -11.68 19.84 10.82
CA THR A 266 -10.48 20.56 10.39
C THR A 266 -10.85 21.68 9.40
N LEU A 267 -11.63 21.37 8.37
CA LEU A 267 -12.02 22.34 7.35
C LEU A 267 -12.90 23.43 7.94
N THR A 268 -13.88 23.08 8.78
CA THR A 268 -14.79 24.04 9.39
C THR A 268 -14.14 24.87 10.52
N SER A 269 -13.07 24.40 11.14
CA SER A 269 -12.30 25.19 12.11
C SER A 269 -11.40 26.21 11.41
N VAL A 270 -10.85 25.85 10.25
CA VAL A 270 -9.98 26.76 9.45
C VAL A 270 -10.83 27.77 8.66
N TYR A 271 -11.96 27.33 8.10
CA TYR A 271 -12.93 28.12 7.32
C TYR A 271 -14.31 28.03 7.95
N PRO A 272 -14.59 28.77 9.06
CA PRO A 272 -15.82 28.63 9.82
C PRO A 272 -17.11 28.87 9.02
N GLU A 273 -17.03 29.68 7.97
CA GLU A 273 -18.15 29.94 7.06
C GLU A 273 -18.64 28.70 6.32
N THR A 274 -17.87 27.61 6.27
CA THR A 274 -18.27 26.35 5.59
C THR A 274 -19.26 25.52 6.40
N PHE A 275 -19.40 25.82 7.68
CA PHE A 275 -20.33 25.14 8.59
C PHE A 275 -21.76 25.68 8.51
N CYS A 276 -22.73 24.88 8.93
CA CYS A 276 -24.12 25.29 9.06
C CYS A 276 -24.33 26.24 10.25
N LEU A 277 -24.81 27.46 9.97
CA LEU A 277 -25.20 28.41 10.99
C LEU A 277 -26.72 28.50 11.11
N LYS A 278 -27.20 28.60 12.35
CA LYS A 278 -28.49 29.18 12.62
C LYS A 278 -28.39 30.70 12.57
N THR A 279 -29.42 31.37 12.02
CA THR A 279 -29.51 32.83 12.02
C THR A 279 -29.59 33.30 13.46
N GLY A 280 -28.59 34.09 13.94
CA GLY A 280 -28.61 34.69 15.27
C GLY A 280 -28.07 33.84 16.42
N GLU A 281 -27.43 32.69 16.13
CA GLU A 281 -26.69 31.90 17.12
C GLU A 281 -25.17 31.99 16.89
N ASP A 282 -24.42 32.01 18.00
CA ASP A 282 -22.96 31.83 17.94
C ASP A 282 -22.60 30.45 17.38
N TYR A 283 -21.40 30.34 16.81
CA TYR A 283 -20.86 29.05 16.40
C TYR A 283 -20.81 28.09 17.59
N PRO A 284 -21.24 26.82 17.40
CA PRO A 284 -21.03 25.83 18.45
C PRO A 284 -19.53 25.68 18.74
N PRO A 285 -19.17 25.11 19.90
CA PRO A 285 -17.80 24.77 20.22
C PRO A 285 -17.10 24.05 19.07
N GLU A 286 -15.82 24.25 18.89
CA GLU A 286 -15.05 23.70 17.74
C GLU A 286 -15.18 22.19 17.61
N GLU A 287 -15.27 21.46 18.73
CA GLU A 287 -15.46 20.01 18.76
C GLU A 287 -16.80 19.54 18.18
N MET A 288 -17.71 20.43 17.87
CA MET A 288 -19.04 20.12 17.31
C MET A 288 -19.18 20.52 15.84
N ARG A 289 -18.16 21.08 15.22
CA ARG A 289 -18.21 21.62 13.85
C ARG A 289 -17.70 20.62 12.81
N ASN A 290 -18.20 19.39 12.82
CA ASN A 290 -17.65 18.35 11.96
C ASN A 290 -18.48 18.03 10.71
N VAL A 291 -19.42 18.89 10.31
CA VAL A 291 -20.27 18.65 9.13
C VAL A 291 -20.35 19.89 8.25
N LEU A 292 -20.02 19.75 6.97
CA LEU A 292 -20.16 20.82 5.99
C LEU A 292 -21.62 21.18 5.73
N CYS A 293 -21.88 22.47 5.49
CA CYS A 293 -23.20 22.95 5.11
C CYS A 293 -23.53 22.58 3.66
N ALA A 294 -24.47 21.67 3.47
CA ALA A 294 -24.93 21.25 2.14
C ALA A 294 -25.71 22.34 1.38
N GLY A 295 -26.37 23.25 2.10
CA GLY A 295 -27.12 24.35 1.51
C GLY A 295 -26.27 25.58 1.12
N ARG A 296 -24.94 25.47 1.08
CA ARG A 296 -24.03 26.55 0.74
C ARG A 296 -23.26 26.26 -0.55
N GLU A 297 -23.60 26.94 -1.62
CA GLU A 297 -23.01 26.72 -2.96
C GLU A 297 -21.50 26.98 -2.98
N GLU A 298 -21.02 27.92 -2.16
CA GLU A 298 -19.58 28.24 -2.06
C GLU A 298 -18.77 27.04 -1.52
N ASN A 299 -19.37 26.16 -0.72
CA ASN A 299 -18.71 24.93 -0.27
C ASN A 299 -18.43 23.98 -1.45
N PHE A 300 -19.39 23.84 -2.36
CA PHE A 300 -19.19 23.00 -3.56
C PHE A 300 -18.12 23.59 -4.49
N ALA A 301 -18.00 24.92 -4.58
CA ALA A 301 -16.92 25.55 -5.31
C ALA A 301 -15.53 25.23 -4.66
N MET A 302 -15.44 25.36 -3.34
CA MET A 302 -14.22 24.99 -2.58
C MET A 302 -13.86 23.51 -2.78
N LEU A 303 -14.83 22.60 -2.63
CA LEU A 303 -14.61 21.18 -2.82
C LEU A 303 -14.15 20.85 -4.23
N ARG A 304 -14.72 21.51 -5.25
CA ARG A 304 -14.29 21.35 -6.64
C ARG A 304 -12.83 21.74 -6.82
N ASP A 305 -12.40 22.85 -6.23
CA ASP A 305 -11.01 23.29 -6.27
C ASP A 305 -10.07 22.28 -5.58
N ILE A 306 -10.43 21.81 -4.39
CA ILE A 306 -9.66 20.81 -3.64
C ILE A 306 -9.52 19.52 -4.46
N LEU A 307 -10.63 19.00 -4.96
CA LEU A 307 -10.64 17.76 -5.75
C LEU A 307 -9.89 17.92 -7.09
N THR A 308 -9.90 19.11 -7.67
CA THR A 308 -9.14 19.40 -8.90
C THR A 308 -7.63 19.32 -8.64
N GLU A 309 -7.13 19.89 -7.54
CA GLU A 309 -5.72 19.76 -7.18
C GLU A 309 -5.39 18.29 -6.81
N LEU A 310 -6.23 17.65 -6.00
CA LEU A 310 -6.04 16.27 -5.60
C LEU A 310 -5.90 15.33 -6.80
N THR A 311 -6.85 15.37 -7.74
CA THR A 311 -6.86 14.48 -8.91
C THR A 311 -5.67 14.73 -9.85
N SER A 312 -5.02 15.89 -9.78
CA SER A 312 -3.79 16.15 -10.53
C SER A 312 -2.55 15.45 -9.93
N LEU A 313 -2.63 15.03 -8.69
CA LEU A 313 -1.52 14.39 -7.96
C LEU A 313 -1.60 12.85 -8.01
N PHE A 314 -2.79 12.28 -8.12
CA PHE A 314 -3.01 10.85 -8.06
C PHE A 314 -3.50 10.31 -9.41
N PRO A 315 -2.81 9.31 -9.98
CA PRO A 315 -3.23 8.68 -11.24
C PRO A 315 -4.39 7.69 -11.08
N SER A 316 -4.86 7.47 -9.85
CA SER A 316 -5.98 6.58 -9.56
C SER A 316 -7.25 7.04 -10.27
N LYS A 317 -8.06 6.07 -10.72
CA LYS A 317 -9.39 6.32 -11.26
C LYS A 317 -10.41 6.67 -10.17
N TYR A 318 -10.06 6.48 -8.92
CA TYR A 318 -10.93 6.63 -7.78
C TYR A 318 -10.38 7.67 -6.81
N VAL A 319 -11.29 8.47 -6.26
CA VAL A 319 -11.09 9.29 -5.07
C VAL A 319 -12.16 8.84 -4.08
N HIS A 320 -11.76 8.51 -2.87
CA HIS A 320 -12.69 8.22 -1.79
C HIS A 320 -13.11 9.54 -1.14
N ILE A 321 -14.40 9.71 -0.90
CA ILE A 321 -14.95 10.94 -0.31
C ILE A 321 -15.51 10.74 1.09
N GLY A 322 -15.25 9.58 1.71
CA GLY A 322 -15.80 9.23 3.02
C GLY A 322 -17.31 9.05 2.99
N GLY A 323 -18.01 9.83 3.76
CA GLY A 323 -19.46 9.86 3.82
C GLY A 323 -20.04 9.17 5.06
N ASP A 324 -19.19 8.79 5.99
CA ASP A 324 -19.55 8.12 7.22
C ASP A 324 -19.98 9.12 8.33
N GLU A 325 -20.75 8.64 9.27
CA GLU A 325 -21.15 9.27 10.53
C GLU A 325 -21.73 10.70 10.40
N VAL A 326 -22.35 11.04 9.26
CA VAL A 326 -22.86 12.39 9.00
C VAL A 326 -24.04 12.73 9.92
N SER A 327 -23.86 13.73 10.78
CA SER A 327 -24.94 14.24 11.62
C SER A 327 -25.89 15.16 10.84
N THR A 328 -27.06 14.65 10.49
CA THR A 328 -28.10 15.46 9.81
C THR A 328 -28.73 16.54 10.69
N LYS A 329 -28.45 16.54 12.00
CA LYS A 329 -28.96 17.51 12.97
C LYS A 329 -28.67 18.96 12.54
N TYR A 330 -27.47 19.22 12.03
CA TYR A 330 -27.07 20.56 11.58
C TYR A 330 -27.84 20.98 10.33
N TRP A 331 -28.02 20.08 9.35
CA TRP A 331 -28.81 20.36 8.15
C TRP A 331 -30.28 20.63 8.44
N SER A 332 -30.85 19.81 9.33
CA SER A 332 -32.26 19.97 9.73
C SER A 332 -32.57 21.29 10.47
N ASN A 333 -31.55 21.96 10.99
CA ASN A 333 -31.68 23.26 11.67
C ASN A 333 -31.18 24.44 10.82
N CYS A 334 -30.49 24.21 9.74
CA CYS A 334 -29.94 25.24 8.84
C CYS A 334 -31.01 25.73 7.85
N PRO A 335 -31.30 27.05 7.77
CA PRO A 335 -32.25 27.58 6.80
C PRO A 335 -31.90 27.28 5.35
N ARG A 336 -30.60 27.33 4.99
CA ARG A 336 -30.11 27.04 3.63
C ARG A 336 -30.28 25.56 3.25
N CYS A 337 -29.93 24.65 4.17
CA CYS A 337 -30.15 23.22 3.93
C CYS A 337 -31.64 22.86 3.83
N LYS A 338 -32.50 23.49 4.67
CA LYS A 338 -33.95 23.33 4.57
C LYS A 338 -34.50 23.79 3.23
N ALA A 339 -34.00 24.91 2.72
CA ALA A 339 -34.41 25.41 1.40
C ALA A 339 -34.01 24.42 0.30
N LEU A 340 -32.81 23.87 0.35
CA LEU A 340 -32.34 22.84 -0.60
C LEU A 340 -33.23 21.59 -0.57
N MET A 341 -33.54 21.07 0.61
CA MET A 341 -34.43 19.91 0.79
C MET A 341 -35.86 20.09 0.26
N GLN A 342 -36.28 21.34 0.02
CA GLN A 342 -37.60 21.64 -0.52
C GLN A 342 -37.61 21.73 -2.05
N THR A 343 -36.43 21.78 -2.68
CA THR A 343 -36.26 21.88 -4.15
C THR A 343 -36.04 20.53 -4.83
N GLU A 344 -35.80 19.48 -4.05
CA GLU A 344 -35.68 18.07 -4.49
C GLU A 344 -36.95 17.27 -4.10
#